data_e6233644102edbd400aad8e6908aca0a
#
_entry.id   e6233644102edbd400aad8e6908aca0a
#
_cell.length_a   1.000
_cell.length_b   1.000
_cell.length_c   1.000
_cell.angle_alpha   90.00
_cell.angle_beta   90.00
_cell.angle_gamma   90.00
#
_symmetry.space_group_name_H-M   'P 1'
#
loop_
_entity.id
_entity.type
_entity.pdbx_description
1 polymer ?
#
loop_
_entity_poly.entity_id
_entity_poly.type
_entity_poly.pdbx_seq_one_letter_code
_entity_poly.pdbx_strand_id
1 'polypeptide(L)'
;MSMSHIQHHIPEPLLVAYVSGNLPEPFALVVAAHISLCVECRAAMEAHQQVGGVILNEEKCVAVSAGMKDALLDLLDVPVPEEKQSRPKGPYPAPVADLFETETPDWRSLGRGVKQSILMDKGVGSVRLLSIPSGMAMPDHSHGGMEMTLVLQGSFSDVQGRFARGDVEIADSSVTHTPIADEGDTCICLAATDASLKFNALLPRLLQPLFRI
;
A
#
# COMPACT_ATOMS: atom_id res chain seq x y z
N MET A 1 19.09 9.06 14.67
CA MET A 1 18.31 8.08 13.89
C MET A 1 18.84 8.11 12.48
N SER A 2 19.56 7.07 12.04
CA SER A 2 19.99 6.96 10.64
C SER A 2 18.74 6.84 9.78
N MET A 3 18.51 7.78 8.88
CA MET A 3 17.49 7.62 7.85
C MET A 3 17.97 6.45 6.97
N SER A 4 17.32 5.30 7.08
CA SER A 4 17.57 4.20 6.14
C SER A 4 17.24 4.71 4.75
N HIS A 5 18.23 4.66 3.85
CA HIS A 5 18.03 5.05 2.46
C HIS A 5 17.10 3.99 1.83
N ILE A 6 15.95 4.43 1.35
CA ILE A 6 15.01 3.57 0.60
C ILE A 6 15.71 3.20 -0.71
N GLN A 7 15.76 1.91 -1.04
CA GLN A 7 16.47 1.37 -2.21
C GLN A 7 15.51 0.85 -3.29
N HIS A 8 14.31 0.42 -2.88
CA HIS A 8 13.31 -0.16 -3.76
C HIS A 8 12.11 0.78 -3.87
N HIS A 9 12.00 1.41 -5.04
CA HIS A 9 11.03 2.47 -5.34
C HIS A 9 9.85 1.93 -6.14
N ILE A 10 8.75 2.70 -6.17
CA ILE A 10 7.61 2.43 -7.06
C ILE A 10 8.03 2.67 -8.51
N PRO A 11 7.87 1.71 -9.42
CA PRO A 11 8.12 1.91 -10.85
C PRO A 11 7.27 3.03 -11.45
N GLU A 12 7.86 3.79 -12.37
CA GLU A 12 7.21 4.92 -13.03
C GLU A 12 5.81 4.61 -13.60
N PRO A 13 5.56 3.46 -14.30
CA PRO A 13 4.22 3.15 -14.80
C PRO A 13 3.15 3.08 -13.70
N LEU A 14 3.50 2.61 -12.50
CA LEU A 14 2.57 2.55 -11.37
C LEU A 14 2.34 3.93 -10.75
N LEU A 15 3.36 4.80 -10.70
CA LEU A 15 3.18 6.20 -10.29
C LEU A 15 2.27 6.96 -11.26
N VAL A 16 2.45 6.77 -12.57
CA VAL A 16 1.57 7.36 -13.60
C VAL A 16 0.14 6.85 -13.45
N ALA A 17 -0.04 5.53 -13.27
CA ALA A 17 -1.36 4.95 -13.04
C ALA A 17 -2.02 5.49 -11.76
N TYR A 18 -1.24 5.70 -10.69
CA TYR A 18 -1.71 6.31 -9.45
C TYR A 18 -2.18 7.76 -9.64
N VAL A 19 -1.35 8.60 -10.28
CA VAL A 19 -1.65 10.03 -10.53
C VAL A 19 -2.87 10.20 -11.44
N SER A 20 -3.04 9.32 -12.42
CA SER A 20 -4.18 9.35 -13.35
C SER A 20 -5.46 8.70 -12.80
N GLY A 21 -5.43 8.19 -11.56
CA GLY A 21 -6.58 7.52 -10.94
C GLY A 21 -6.93 6.14 -11.52
N ASN A 22 -6.02 5.53 -12.30
CA ASN A 22 -6.23 4.24 -12.95
C ASN A 22 -5.63 3.05 -12.17
N LEU A 23 -4.92 3.32 -11.06
CA LEU A 23 -4.38 2.25 -10.22
C LEU A 23 -5.49 1.70 -9.31
N PRO A 24 -5.72 0.36 -9.25
CA PRO A 24 -6.70 -0.22 -8.33
C PRO A 24 -6.46 0.18 -6.87
N GLU A 25 -7.56 0.38 -6.12
CA GLU A 25 -7.55 0.90 -4.74
C GLU A 25 -6.55 0.18 -3.79
N PRO A 26 -6.39 -1.17 -3.82
CA PRO A 26 -5.42 -1.85 -2.99
C PRO A 26 -3.98 -1.39 -3.23
N PHE A 27 -3.58 -1.25 -4.49
CA PHE A 27 -2.23 -0.80 -4.87
C PHE A 27 -2.05 0.70 -4.66
N ALA A 28 -3.11 1.49 -4.91
CA ALA A 28 -3.10 2.93 -4.65
C ALA A 28 -2.80 3.24 -3.17
N LEU A 29 -3.30 2.43 -2.23
CA LEU A 29 -2.98 2.56 -0.81
C LEU A 29 -1.50 2.31 -0.52
N VAL A 30 -0.90 1.28 -1.13
CA VAL A 30 0.54 1.00 -0.98
C VAL A 30 1.38 2.15 -1.53
N VAL A 31 1.01 2.68 -2.71
CA VAL A 31 1.69 3.86 -3.30
C VAL A 31 1.55 5.07 -2.38
N ALA A 32 0.34 5.38 -1.89
CA ALA A 32 0.10 6.49 -0.96
C ALA A 32 0.96 6.37 0.32
N ALA A 33 1.02 5.17 0.89
CA ALA A 33 1.85 4.89 2.05
C ALA A 33 3.35 5.05 1.75
N HIS A 34 3.83 4.54 0.61
CA HIS A 34 5.24 4.64 0.21
C HIS A 34 5.65 6.09 -0.04
N ILE A 35 4.90 6.87 -0.81
CA ILE A 35 5.25 8.29 -1.10
C ILE A 35 5.22 9.19 0.15
N SER A 36 4.52 8.76 1.21
CA SER A 36 4.59 9.44 2.51
C SER A 36 5.93 9.22 3.23
N LEU A 37 6.66 8.16 2.89
CA LEU A 37 7.96 7.77 3.43
C LEU A 37 9.12 8.11 2.49
N CYS A 38 8.90 8.04 1.17
CA CYS A 38 9.92 8.19 0.13
C CYS A 38 9.82 9.57 -0.54
N VAL A 39 10.84 10.41 -0.33
CA VAL A 39 10.88 11.75 -0.93
C VAL A 39 11.09 11.71 -2.44
N GLU A 40 11.80 10.70 -2.95
CA GLU A 40 12.09 10.55 -4.38
C GLU A 40 10.82 10.20 -5.17
N CYS A 41 10.08 9.17 -4.74
CA CYS A 41 8.82 8.79 -5.37
C CYS A 41 7.75 9.88 -5.22
N ARG A 42 7.75 10.63 -4.12
CA ARG A 42 6.86 11.79 -3.96
C ARG A 42 7.19 12.88 -4.97
N ALA A 43 8.46 13.24 -5.15
CA ALA A 43 8.87 14.23 -6.14
C ALA A 43 8.53 13.78 -7.58
N ALA A 44 8.71 12.50 -7.91
CA ALA A 44 8.31 11.94 -9.20
C ALA A 44 6.78 12.03 -9.40
N MET A 45 5.99 11.68 -8.39
CA MET A 45 4.54 11.82 -8.42
C MET A 45 4.11 13.27 -8.67
N GLU A 46 4.72 14.24 -7.95
CA GLU A 46 4.43 15.67 -8.12
C GLU A 46 4.76 16.16 -9.53
N ALA A 47 5.86 15.66 -10.13
CA ALA A 47 6.21 15.97 -11.52
C ALA A 47 5.15 15.44 -12.51
N HIS A 48 4.65 14.22 -12.33
CA HIS A 48 3.57 13.68 -13.17
C HIS A 48 2.25 14.46 -12.99
N GLN A 49 1.93 14.93 -11.78
CA GLN A 49 0.77 15.80 -11.55
C GLN A 49 0.86 17.12 -12.31
N GLN A 50 2.07 17.72 -12.39
CA GLN A 50 2.28 18.95 -13.18
C GLN A 50 2.03 18.72 -14.67
N VAL A 51 2.48 17.58 -15.23
CA VAL A 51 2.17 17.21 -16.62
C VAL A 51 0.66 17.11 -16.83
N GLY A 52 -0.05 16.44 -15.91
CA GLY A 52 -1.53 16.38 -15.94
C GLY A 52 -2.18 17.75 -15.92
N GLY A 53 -1.64 18.70 -15.12
CA GLY A 53 -2.09 20.08 -15.06
C GLY A 53 -1.91 20.84 -16.39
N VAL A 54 -0.80 20.63 -17.09
CA VAL A 54 -0.57 21.20 -18.44
C VAL A 54 -1.59 20.68 -19.42
N ILE A 55 -1.83 19.36 -19.46
CA ILE A 55 -2.83 18.75 -20.34
C ILE A 55 -4.22 19.32 -20.06
N LEU A 56 -4.60 19.45 -18.78
CA LEU A 56 -5.89 20.04 -18.40
C LEU A 56 -6.05 21.48 -18.88
N ASN A 57 -4.98 22.29 -18.85
CA ASN A 57 -5.01 23.68 -19.31
C ASN A 57 -5.15 23.82 -20.84
N GLU A 58 -4.77 22.78 -21.60
CA GLU A 58 -4.91 22.76 -23.06
C GLU A 58 -6.30 22.30 -23.53
N GLU A 59 -7.11 21.73 -22.61
CA GLU A 59 -8.46 21.28 -22.93
C GLU A 59 -9.41 22.47 -23.22
N LYS A 60 -10.33 22.24 -24.16
CA LYS A 60 -11.29 23.25 -24.53
C LYS A 60 -12.32 23.49 -23.42
N CYS A 61 -12.50 24.76 -23.07
CA CYS A 61 -13.53 25.13 -22.11
C CYS A 61 -14.93 24.72 -22.61
N VAL A 62 -15.72 24.13 -21.73
CA VAL A 62 -17.13 23.81 -21.94
C VAL A 62 -17.98 24.78 -21.16
N ALA A 63 -19.06 25.28 -21.79
CA ALA A 63 -19.98 26.17 -21.11
C ALA A 63 -20.70 25.44 -19.95
N VAL A 64 -20.73 26.04 -18.80
CA VAL A 64 -21.47 25.54 -17.63
C VAL A 64 -22.87 26.18 -17.58
N SER A 65 -23.82 25.60 -16.83
CA SER A 65 -25.16 26.12 -16.66
C SER A 65 -25.16 27.50 -16.02
N ALA A 66 -26.12 28.35 -16.42
CA ALA A 66 -26.35 29.63 -15.76
C ALA A 66 -26.64 29.39 -14.26
N GLY A 67 -26.02 30.18 -13.40
CA GLY A 67 -26.17 30.08 -11.94
C GLY A 67 -25.25 29.04 -11.26
N MET A 68 -24.50 28.17 -11.99
CA MET A 68 -23.57 27.24 -11.37
C MET A 68 -22.48 27.95 -10.56
N LYS A 69 -21.99 29.09 -11.07
CA LYS A 69 -21.00 29.89 -10.36
C LYS A 69 -21.55 30.39 -9.01
N ASP A 70 -22.76 30.95 -9.02
CA ASP A 70 -23.37 31.48 -7.81
C ASP A 70 -23.67 30.38 -6.81
N ALA A 71 -24.19 29.23 -7.27
CA ALA A 71 -24.42 28.07 -6.43
C ALA A 71 -23.11 27.52 -5.79
N LEU A 72 -21.98 27.57 -6.49
CA LEU A 72 -20.68 27.18 -5.93
C LEU A 72 -20.17 28.23 -4.91
N LEU A 73 -20.40 29.52 -5.17
CA LEU A 73 -20.04 30.60 -4.23
C LEU A 73 -20.85 30.50 -2.94
N ASP A 74 -22.15 30.20 -3.03
CA ASP A 74 -23.01 29.99 -1.86
C ASP A 74 -22.53 28.82 -0.97
N LEU A 75 -21.88 27.81 -1.54
CA LEU A 75 -21.28 26.70 -0.78
C LEU A 75 -20.10 27.12 0.09
N LEU A 76 -19.43 28.24 -0.20
CA LEU A 76 -18.32 28.76 0.61
C LEU A 76 -18.77 29.21 2.01
N ASP A 77 -20.04 29.60 2.15
CA ASP A 77 -20.61 30.01 3.42
C ASP A 77 -21.15 28.87 4.27
N VAL A 78 -21.15 27.65 3.71
CA VAL A 78 -21.58 26.46 4.43
C VAL A 78 -20.44 26.01 5.38
N PRO A 79 -20.71 25.83 6.69
CA PRO A 79 -19.71 25.34 7.61
C PRO A 79 -19.12 24.01 7.16
N VAL A 80 -17.81 23.95 6.96
CA VAL A 80 -17.10 22.71 6.64
C VAL A 80 -16.91 21.92 7.93
N PRO A 81 -17.27 20.63 7.98
CA PRO A 81 -16.95 19.78 9.13
C PRO A 81 -15.44 19.80 9.38
N GLU A 82 -15.03 19.81 10.66
CA GLU A 82 -13.61 19.69 10.98
C GLU A 82 -13.05 18.39 10.38
N GLU A 83 -12.08 18.53 9.47
CA GLU A 83 -11.37 17.38 8.92
C GLU A 83 -10.55 16.72 10.02
N LYS A 84 -10.76 15.42 10.22
CA LYS A 84 -9.90 14.62 11.09
C LYS A 84 -8.47 14.67 10.55
N GLN A 85 -7.55 15.26 11.32
CA GLN A 85 -6.15 15.30 10.92
C GLN A 85 -5.58 13.88 10.80
N SER A 86 -5.21 13.51 9.59
CA SER A 86 -4.50 12.29 9.29
C SER A 86 -3.08 12.33 9.87
N ARG A 87 -2.73 11.37 10.74
CA ARG A 87 -1.41 11.32 11.42
C ARG A 87 -0.86 9.91 11.45
N PRO A 88 0.47 9.76 11.32
CA PRO A 88 1.11 8.46 11.52
C PRO A 88 0.86 7.93 12.94
N LYS A 89 0.74 6.61 13.09
CA LYS A 89 0.62 5.91 14.37
C LYS A 89 1.70 4.82 14.47
N GLY A 90 2.71 5.03 15.30
CA GLY A 90 3.84 4.11 15.41
C GLY A 90 4.54 3.88 14.07
N PRO A 91 4.67 2.62 13.58
CA PRO A 91 5.29 2.34 12.28
C PRO A 91 4.38 2.66 11.08
N TYR A 92 3.08 2.90 11.32
CA TYR A 92 2.07 3.06 10.27
C TYR A 92 2.02 4.50 9.78
N PRO A 93 2.29 4.76 8.47
CA PRO A 93 2.09 6.09 7.89
C PRO A 93 0.60 6.45 7.87
N ALA A 94 0.31 7.75 7.78
CA ALA A 94 -1.04 8.28 7.88
C ALA A 94 -2.08 7.58 6.98
N PRO A 95 -1.81 7.31 5.68
CA PRO A 95 -2.79 6.62 4.82
C PRO A 95 -3.19 5.22 5.31
N VAL A 96 -2.30 4.55 6.03
CA VAL A 96 -2.57 3.23 6.63
C VAL A 96 -3.27 3.39 7.99
N ALA A 97 -2.79 4.32 8.81
CA ALA A 97 -3.32 4.55 10.16
C ALA A 97 -4.78 5.03 10.15
N ASP A 98 -5.20 5.73 9.10
CA ASP A 98 -6.57 6.23 8.93
C ASP A 98 -7.60 5.12 8.67
N LEU A 99 -7.14 3.95 8.26
CA LEU A 99 -8.01 2.77 8.08
C LEU A 99 -8.27 1.99 9.37
N PHE A 100 -7.63 2.36 10.47
CA PHE A 100 -7.84 1.69 11.75
C PHE A 100 -9.12 2.21 12.41
N GLU A 101 -10.02 1.30 12.75
CA GLU A 101 -11.22 1.62 13.55
C GLU A 101 -10.86 2.01 15.00
N THR A 102 -9.71 1.53 15.48
CA THR A 102 -9.17 1.77 16.82
C THR A 102 -7.76 2.36 16.75
N GLU A 103 -7.08 2.50 17.90
CA GLU A 103 -5.69 3.00 17.93
C GLU A 103 -4.67 2.01 17.33
N THR A 104 -5.01 0.74 17.20
CA THR A 104 -4.14 -0.32 16.69
C THR A 104 -4.88 -1.20 15.69
N PRO A 105 -4.15 -1.88 14.77
CA PRO A 105 -4.75 -2.86 13.86
C PRO A 105 -5.43 -4.03 14.61
N ASP A 106 -6.51 -4.57 14.05
CA ASP A 106 -7.15 -5.81 14.53
C ASP A 106 -6.30 -7.03 14.13
N TRP A 107 -5.38 -7.41 14.98
CA TRP A 107 -4.45 -8.49 14.72
C TRP A 107 -5.05 -9.88 14.97
N ARG A 108 -5.02 -10.74 13.95
CA ARG A 108 -5.40 -12.16 14.00
C ARG A 108 -4.18 -13.04 13.83
N SER A 109 -4.03 -14.05 14.70
CA SER A 109 -2.91 -14.99 14.63
C SER A 109 -3.06 -15.96 13.45
N LEU A 110 -1.96 -16.12 12.70
CA LEU A 110 -1.80 -17.14 11.64
C LEU A 110 -0.99 -18.36 12.12
N GLY A 111 -0.55 -18.37 13.37
CA GLY A 111 0.32 -19.39 13.94
C GLY A 111 1.80 -18.98 13.95
N ARG A 112 2.61 -19.67 14.76
CA ARG A 112 4.06 -19.43 14.90
C ARG A 112 4.45 -17.98 15.21
N GLY A 113 3.56 -17.20 15.84
CA GLY A 113 3.78 -15.77 16.12
C GLY A 113 3.47 -14.82 14.96
N VAL A 114 3.23 -15.33 13.77
CA VAL A 114 2.78 -14.52 12.62
C VAL A 114 1.34 -14.06 12.84
N LYS A 115 1.08 -12.79 12.54
CA LYS A 115 -0.25 -12.18 12.65
C LYS A 115 -0.59 -11.41 11.38
N GLN A 116 -1.87 -11.29 11.08
CA GLN A 116 -2.39 -10.41 10.03
C GLN A 116 -3.50 -9.50 10.55
N SER A 117 -3.68 -8.37 9.88
CA SER A 117 -4.87 -7.51 9.99
C SER A 117 -5.34 -7.17 8.58
N ILE A 118 -6.57 -7.53 8.25
CA ILE A 118 -7.15 -7.25 6.92
C ILE A 118 -7.70 -5.83 6.96
N LEU A 119 -7.13 -4.94 6.15
CA LEU A 119 -7.56 -3.55 6.04
C LEU A 119 -8.61 -3.35 4.95
N MET A 120 -8.51 -4.14 3.87
CA MET A 120 -9.42 -4.10 2.74
C MET A 120 -9.54 -5.49 2.12
N ASP A 121 -10.77 -5.91 1.83
CA ASP A 121 -11.08 -7.17 1.14
C ASP A 121 -12.33 -6.91 0.29
N LYS A 122 -12.10 -6.37 -0.91
CA LYS A 122 -13.16 -6.01 -1.87
C LYS A 122 -12.84 -6.67 -3.20
N GLY A 123 -13.77 -7.23 -3.91
CA GLY A 123 -13.64 -8.06 -5.11
C GLY A 123 -12.58 -7.68 -6.16
N VAL A 124 -11.98 -6.49 -6.09
CA VAL A 124 -10.87 -6.00 -6.94
C VAL A 124 -9.49 -6.26 -6.33
N GLY A 125 -9.43 -6.90 -5.16
CA GLY A 125 -8.20 -7.20 -4.46
C GLY A 125 -8.31 -7.01 -2.95
N SER A 126 -7.22 -7.27 -2.24
CA SER A 126 -7.13 -7.14 -0.79
C SER A 126 -5.89 -6.38 -0.34
N VAL A 127 -5.98 -5.75 0.84
CA VAL A 127 -4.85 -5.15 1.54
C VAL A 127 -4.81 -5.67 2.97
N ARG A 128 -3.65 -6.06 3.42
CA ARG A 128 -3.43 -6.55 4.78
C ARG A 128 -2.12 -6.08 5.37
N LEU A 129 -2.10 -5.96 6.66
CA LEU A 129 -0.86 -5.89 7.43
C LEU A 129 -0.43 -7.30 7.82
N LEU A 130 0.86 -7.57 7.69
CA LEU A 130 1.51 -8.78 8.18
C LEU A 130 2.50 -8.39 9.27
N SER A 131 2.50 -9.12 10.38
CA SER A 131 3.49 -8.99 11.46
C SER A 131 4.20 -10.32 11.59
N ILE A 132 5.48 -10.33 11.24
CA ILE A 132 6.30 -11.54 11.09
C ILE A 132 7.45 -11.45 12.09
N PRO A 133 7.56 -12.38 13.06
CA PRO A 133 8.68 -12.40 14.01
C PRO A 133 10.03 -12.51 13.31
N SER A 134 11.06 -11.92 13.92
CA SER A 134 12.46 -12.03 13.49
C SER A 134 12.86 -13.48 13.22
N GLY A 135 13.59 -13.73 12.12
CA GLY A 135 14.06 -15.05 11.68
C GLY A 135 12.97 -15.98 11.12
N MET A 136 11.70 -15.55 11.09
CA MET A 136 10.60 -16.39 10.62
C MET A 136 10.51 -16.35 9.09
N ALA A 137 10.52 -17.56 8.49
CA ALA A 137 10.24 -17.72 7.06
C ALA A 137 8.73 -17.84 6.81
N MET A 138 8.25 -17.13 5.80
CA MET A 138 6.91 -17.34 5.26
C MET A 138 6.90 -18.60 4.38
N PRO A 139 5.75 -19.28 4.24
CA PRO A 139 5.66 -20.44 3.35
C PRO A 139 6.03 -20.08 1.92
N ASP A 140 6.70 -21.02 1.22
CA ASP A 140 7.00 -20.90 -0.21
C ASP A 140 5.70 -20.74 -1.02
N HIS A 141 5.62 -19.68 -1.80
CA HIS A 141 4.41 -19.31 -2.57
C HIS A 141 4.76 -18.58 -3.85
N SER A 142 3.79 -18.55 -4.75
CA SER A 142 3.75 -17.71 -5.93
C SER A 142 2.44 -16.91 -5.97
N HIS A 143 2.33 -16.01 -6.92
CA HIS A 143 1.22 -15.08 -7.00
C HIS A 143 0.27 -15.46 -8.12
N GLY A 144 -1.06 -15.25 -7.93
CA GLY A 144 -2.06 -15.40 -8.98
C GLY A 144 -2.15 -14.18 -9.90
N GLY A 145 -1.67 -13.04 -9.41
CA GLY A 145 -1.64 -11.74 -10.04
C GLY A 145 -0.47 -10.92 -9.55
N MET A 146 -0.65 -9.61 -9.41
CA MET A 146 0.35 -8.70 -8.84
C MET A 146 0.24 -8.64 -7.32
N GLU A 147 1.37 -8.59 -6.66
CA GLU A 147 1.49 -8.24 -5.24
C GLU A 147 2.45 -7.06 -5.07
N MET A 148 2.09 -6.13 -4.19
CA MET A 148 2.96 -5.05 -3.74
C MET A 148 3.10 -5.12 -2.23
N THR A 149 4.33 -5.29 -1.74
CA THR A 149 4.64 -5.39 -0.31
C THR A 149 5.54 -4.24 0.13
N LEU A 150 5.01 -3.29 0.93
CA LEU A 150 5.74 -2.18 1.55
C LEU A 150 6.17 -2.57 2.96
N VAL A 151 7.46 -2.44 3.27
CA VAL A 151 7.97 -2.65 4.63
C VAL A 151 7.73 -1.40 5.48
N LEU A 152 7.02 -1.56 6.59
CA LEU A 152 6.71 -0.49 7.55
C LEU A 152 7.62 -0.50 8.78
N GLN A 153 8.14 -1.67 9.17
CA GLN A 153 9.08 -1.87 10.28
C GLN A 153 9.92 -3.12 10.04
N GLY A 154 11.15 -3.12 10.54
CA GLY A 154 12.09 -4.22 10.34
C GLY A 154 12.52 -4.37 8.90
N SER A 155 12.78 -5.60 8.50
CA SER A 155 13.18 -5.96 7.13
C SER A 155 12.92 -7.43 6.87
N PHE A 156 12.91 -7.80 5.60
CA PHE A 156 12.94 -9.20 5.15
C PHE A 156 13.87 -9.36 3.96
N SER A 157 14.27 -10.57 3.69
CA SER A 157 15.09 -10.95 2.55
C SER A 157 14.48 -12.13 1.82
N ASP A 158 14.65 -12.16 0.50
CA ASP A 158 14.27 -13.26 -0.36
C ASP A 158 15.21 -13.38 -1.58
N VAL A 159 14.76 -14.06 -2.66
CA VAL A 159 15.54 -14.24 -3.89
C VAL A 159 15.75 -12.93 -4.69
N GLN A 160 14.90 -11.93 -4.50
CA GLN A 160 15.00 -10.64 -5.18
C GLN A 160 15.93 -9.66 -4.43
N GLY A 161 16.16 -9.88 -3.15
CA GLY A 161 17.04 -9.02 -2.36
C GLY A 161 16.60 -8.84 -0.92
N ARG A 162 17.05 -7.74 -0.33
CA ARG A 162 16.69 -7.33 1.03
C ARG A 162 15.85 -6.06 0.99
N PHE A 163 14.71 -6.09 1.65
CA PHE A 163 13.76 -5.01 1.74
C PHE A 163 13.66 -4.52 3.19
N ALA A 164 13.91 -3.24 3.41
CA ALA A 164 13.87 -2.59 4.72
C ALA A 164 12.77 -1.52 4.77
N ARG A 165 12.58 -0.88 5.92
CA ARG A 165 11.54 0.13 6.09
C ARG A 165 11.52 1.15 4.96
N GLY A 166 10.39 1.27 4.29
CA GLY A 166 10.13 2.16 3.16
C GLY A 166 10.32 1.50 1.80
N ASP A 167 11.04 0.38 1.70
CA ASP A 167 11.21 -0.36 0.45
C ASP A 167 9.91 -1.04 0.04
N VAL A 168 9.67 -1.13 -1.27
CA VAL A 168 8.54 -1.86 -1.87
C VAL A 168 9.06 -3.01 -2.72
N GLU A 169 8.61 -4.23 -2.41
CA GLU A 169 8.71 -5.37 -3.30
C GLU A 169 7.50 -5.42 -4.22
N ILE A 170 7.74 -5.76 -5.50
CA ILE A 170 6.67 -6.04 -6.46
C ILE A 170 6.91 -7.42 -7.04
N ALA A 171 5.93 -8.29 -6.85
CA ALA A 171 5.95 -9.66 -7.32
C ALA A 171 4.74 -9.93 -8.22
N ASP A 172 4.93 -10.78 -9.21
CA ASP A 172 3.89 -11.26 -10.10
C ASP A 172 3.91 -12.79 -10.20
N SER A 173 3.13 -13.35 -11.11
CA SER A 173 3.01 -14.80 -11.29
C SER A 173 4.31 -15.51 -11.72
N SER A 174 5.36 -14.77 -12.10
CA SER A 174 6.67 -15.33 -12.46
C SER A 174 7.56 -15.52 -11.25
N VAL A 175 7.23 -14.88 -10.12
CA VAL A 175 8.00 -14.93 -8.87
C VAL A 175 7.49 -16.06 -7.98
N THR A 176 8.40 -16.96 -7.59
CA THR A 176 8.19 -17.93 -6.51
C THR A 176 9.26 -17.67 -5.46
N HIS A 177 8.86 -17.38 -4.23
CA HIS A 177 9.79 -16.99 -3.20
C HIS A 177 9.38 -17.47 -1.80
N THR A 178 10.35 -17.42 -0.90
CA THR A 178 10.19 -17.70 0.53
C THR A 178 10.76 -16.51 1.30
N PRO A 179 9.98 -15.45 1.53
CA PRO A 179 10.45 -14.30 2.29
C PRO A 179 10.79 -14.70 3.74
N ILE A 180 11.93 -14.22 4.25
CA ILE A 180 12.39 -14.46 5.61
C ILE A 180 12.57 -13.13 6.31
N ALA A 181 11.85 -12.91 7.42
CA ALA A 181 12.09 -11.74 8.25
C ALA A 181 13.51 -11.76 8.79
N ASP A 182 14.25 -10.68 8.62
CA ASP A 182 15.63 -10.58 9.08
C ASP A 182 15.72 -10.59 10.61
N GLU A 183 16.92 -10.81 11.14
CA GLU A 183 17.18 -10.69 12.58
C GLU A 183 17.02 -9.25 13.06
N GLY A 184 16.42 -9.06 14.23
CA GLY A 184 16.19 -7.77 14.85
C GLY A 184 14.71 -7.51 15.18
N ASP A 185 14.18 -6.37 14.75
CA ASP A 185 12.80 -6.00 14.99
C ASP A 185 11.82 -6.89 14.22
N THR A 186 10.62 -7.07 14.78
CA THR A 186 9.49 -7.69 14.07
C THR A 186 9.27 -6.99 12.72
N CYS A 187 9.23 -7.75 11.63
CA CYS A 187 8.93 -7.25 10.32
C CYS A 187 7.43 -6.98 10.20
N ILE A 188 7.05 -5.73 9.92
CA ILE A 188 5.67 -5.33 9.65
C ILE A 188 5.60 -4.86 8.21
N CYS A 189 4.75 -5.53 7.41
CA CYS A 189 4.53 -5.23 6.00
C CYS A 189 3.07 -4.85 5.73
N LEU A 190 2.87 -3.95 4.76
CA LEU A 190 1.60 -3.69 4.10
C LEU A 190 1.62 -4.41 2.76
N ALA A 191 0.81 -5.45 2.60
CA ALA A 191 0.74 -6.23 1.37
C ALA A 191 -0.61 -5.99 0.68
N ALA A 192 -0.56 -5.64 -0.61
CA ALA A 192 -1.72 -5.54 -1.50
C ALA A 192 -1.62 -6.57 -2.62
N THR A 193 -2.74 -7.23 -2.94
CA THR A 193 -2.80 -8.22 -4.02
C THR A 193 -4.15 -8.16 -4.74
N ASP A 194 -4.15 -8.39 -6.05
CA ASP A 194 -5.36 -8.51 -6.88
C ASP A 194 -5.82 -9.97 -7.08
N ALA A 195 -5.05 -10.93 -6.61
CA ALA A 195 -5.40 -12.35 -6.68
C ALA A 195 -4.90 -13.12 -5.46
N SER A 196 -5.49 -14.29 -5.22
CA SER A 196 -5.06 -15.18 -4.13
C SER A 196 -3.66 -15.72 -4.36
N LEU A 197 -2.91 -15.90 -3.27
CA LEU A 197 -1.60 -16.57 -3.28
C LEU A 197 -1.74 -18.03 -3.70
N LYS A 198 -0.69 -18.58 -4.29
CA LYS A 198 -0.60 -19.99 -4.67
C LYS A 198 0.48 -20.67 -3.85
N PHE A 199 0.10 -21.40 -2.83
CA PHE A 199 1.04 -22.15 -1.98
C PHE A 199 1.45 -23.47 -2.62
N ASN A 200 2.74 -23.76 -2.62
CA ASN A 200 3.30 -25.02 -3.12
C ASN A 200 3.09 -26.17 -2.12
N ALA A 201 3.04 -25.89 -0.81
CA ALA A 201 2.83 -26.89 0.22
C ALA A 201 1.34 -27.14 0.50
N LEU A 202 0.96 -28.41 0.77
CA LEU A 202 -0.43 -28.82 0.99
C LEU A 202 -1.07 -28.19 2.22
N LEU A 203 -0.34 -28.05 3.33
CA LEU A 203 -0.89 -27.54 4.60
C LEU A 203 -1.26 -26.05 4.51
N PRO A 204 -0.39 -25.12 4.05
CA PRO A 204 -0.78 -23.75 3.80
C PRO A 204 -1.95 -23.63 2.82
N ARG A 205 -1.99 -24.45 1.76
CA ARG A 205 -3.07 -24.47 0.77
C ARG A 205 -4.43 -24.85 1.38
N LEU A 206 -4.47 -25.82 2.30
CA LEU A 206 -5.69 -26.20 3.00
C LEU A 206 -6.18 -25.13 3.99
N LEU A 207 -5.27 -24.38 4.59
CA LEU A 207 -5.58 -23.32 5.56
C LEU A 207 -5.88 -21.97 4.90
N GLN A 208 -5.59 -21.82 3.61
CA GLN A 208 -5.77 -20.59 2.84
C GLN A 208 -7.19 -19.99 2.97
N PRO A 209 -8.31 -20.76 2.83
CA PRO A 209 -9.65 -20.20 2.98
C PRO A 209 -9.92 -19.69 4.41
N LEU A 210 -9.34 -20.33 5.42
CA LEU A 210 -9.52 -19.95 6.82
C LEU A 210 -8.84 -18.61 7.13
N PHE A 211 -7.70 -18.34 6.49
CA PHE A 211 -6.91 -17.12 6.67
C PHE A 211 -7.22 -16.04 5.63
N ARG A 212 -8.08 -16.33 4.65
CA ARG A 212 -8.43 -15.44 3.54
C ARG A 212 -7.20 -14.90 2.78
N ILE A 213 -6.26 -15.79 2.48
CA ILE A 213 -4.99 -15.47 1.81
C ILE A 213 -5.01 -15.96 0.36
#